data_59f3e186e52aa77a43e3abd1149bfaf1
#
_entry.id   59f3e186e52aa77a43e3abd1149bfaf1
#
_cell.length_a   1.000
_cell.length_b   1.000
_cell.length_c   1.000
_cell.angle_alpha   90.00
_cell.angle_beta   90.00
_cell.angle_gamma   90.00
#
_symmetry.space_group_name_H-M   'P 1'
#
loop_
_entity.id
_entity.type
_entity.pdbx_description
1 polymer ?
#
loop_
_entity_poly.entity_id
_entity_poly.type
_entity_poly.pdbx_seq_one_letter_code
_entity_poly.pdbx_strand_id
1 'polypeptide(L)'
;INAFIESKGETLRHGLQNWLNDQMRDGLPEMVDKSQFQVGGNLANAQGKVIFRNELIELIQYEPMTKEVHEIPIVITPPWINKFYILDLKPKKSFVLNLVSQGYTVFVISWKNPTKEMRNTSMDDYLSLGPLKAIEVAKVITKSKQVHAVGYCIGGTLLASAMASLNHPDNPQNGSVKDWTLLTTLVEFERPGELGSFINEESLEYLEELMSKQGYLEGSQMGNTMRMLRPDGLIWHYFVNNYLFGKQPPPVDLLFWNDDATRMPEKMHSFYLREYYLNN
;
A
#
# COMPACT_ATOMS: atom_id res chain seq x y z
N ILE A 1 -12.34 -36.26 6.21
CA ILE A 1 -12.22 -37.76 6.12
C ILE A 1 -12.61 -38.18 4.71
N ASN A 2 -13.78 -37.83 4.16
CA ASN A 2 -14.20 -38.26 2.82
C ASN A 2 -13.19 -37.91 1.73
N ALA A 3 -12.75 -36.66 1.67
CA ALA A 3 -11.73 -36.20 0.72
C ALA A 3 -10.40 -36.97 0.82
N PHE A 4 -9.99 -37.38 2.02
CA PHE A 4 -8.80 -38.21 2.24
C PHE A 4 -8.98 -39.62 1.67
N ILE A 5 -10.15 -40.23 1.90
CA ILE A 5 -10.46 -41.56 1.40
C ILE A 5 -10.58 -41.57 -0.13
N GLU A 6 -11.32 -40.63 -0.69
CA GLU A 6 -11.52 -40.44 -2.13
C GLU A 6 -10.20 -40.16 -2.88
N SER A 7 -9.32 -39.39 -2.29
CA SER A 7 -8.00 -39.07 -2.85
C SER A 7 -6.94 -40.18 -2.58
N LYS A 8 -7.29 -41.26 -1.92
CA LYS A 8 -6.36 -42.33 -1.51
C LYS A 8 -5.14 -41.77 -0.72
N GLY A 9 -5.37 -40.76 0.11
CA GLY A 9 -4.34 -40.15 0.95
C GLY A 9 -3.57 -39.00 0.31
N GLU A 10 -3.78 -38.68 -0.97
CA GLU A 10 -3.05 -37.61 -1.66
C GLU A 10 -3.29 -36.23 -1.02
N THR A 11 -4.49 -35.95 -0.49
CA THR A 11 -4.77 -34.71 0.25
C THR A 11 -3.83 -34.50 1.44
N LEU A 12 -3.55 -35.57 2.20
CA LEU A 12 -2.63 -35.53 3.34
C LEU A 12 -1.18 -35.30 2.88
N ARG A 13 -0.75 -35.99 1.82
CA ARG A 13 0.59 -35.84 1.27
C ARG A 13 0.85 -34.42 0.78
N HIS A 14 -0.07 -33.84 -0.02
CA HIS A 14 0.01 -32.47 -0.49
C HIS A 14 -0.10 -31.48 0.65
N GLY A 15 -1.02 -31.73 1.61
CA GLY A 15 -1.18 -30.87 2.77
C GLY A 15 0.06 -30.79 3.65
N LEU A 16 0.72 -31.92 3.88
CA LEU A 16 2.00 -31.96 4.60
C LEU A 16 3.11 -31.21 3.83
N GLN A 17 3.17 -31.38 2.51
CA GLN A 17 4.13 -30.67 1.68
C GLN A 17 3.91 -29.15 1.75
N ASN A 18 2.66 -28.67 1.65
CA ASN A 18 2.31 -27.26 1.79
C ASN A 18 2.73 -26.73 3.16
N TRP A 19 2.38 -27.45 4.22
CA TRP A 19 2.76 -27.08 5.59
C TRP A 19 4.28 -26.98 5.78
N LEU A 20 5.05 -27.95 5.26
CA LEU A 20 6.52 -27.92 5.34
C LEU A 20 7.09 -26.70 4.60
N ASN A 21 6.57 -26.37 3.41
CA ASN A 21 6.99 -25.21 2.64
C ASN A 21 6.71 -23.91 3.42
N ASP A 22 5.54 -23.81 4.04
CA ASP A 22 5.16 -22.63 4.82
C ASP A 22 6.00 -22.49 6.10
N GLN A 23 6.34 -23.60 6.79
CA GLN A 23 7.24 -23.57 7.94
C GLN A 23 8.65 -23.09 7.59
N MET A 24 9.13 -23.37 6.38
CA MET A 24 10.42 -22.88 5.89
C MET A 24 10.41 -21.40 5.50
N ARG A 25 9.22 -20.80 5.35
CA ARG A 25 9.05 -19.38 4.96
C ARG A 25 8.78 -18.49 6.17
N ASP A 26 7.58 -18.52 6.70
CA ASP A 26 7.08 -17.65 7.78
C ASP A 26 6.13 -18.35 8.76
N GLY A 27 5.86 -19.61 8.54
CA GLY A 27 5.00 -20.45 9.37
C GLY A 27 3.50 -20.23 9.16
N LEU A 28 3.10 -19.30 8.30
CA LEU A 28 1.69 -19.03 8.00
C LEU A 28 1.27 -19.66 6.67
N PRO A 29 -0.01 -20.09 6.53
CA PRO A 29 -0.50 -20.64 5.28
C PRO A 29 -0.36 -19.64 4.12
N GLU A 30 0.18 -20.10 2.99
CA GLU A 30 0.27 -19.32 1.78
C GLU A 30 -1.12 -18.98 1.24
N MET A 31 -1.37 -17.71 0.90
CA MET A 31 -2.68 -17.25 0.44
C MET A 31 -2.79 -17.17 -1.08
N VAL A 32 -1.66 -17.12 -1.79
CA VAL A 32 -1.64 -16.85 -3.22
C VAL A 32 -0.51 -17.61 -3.94
N ASP A 33 -0.82 -18.20 -5.08
CA ASP A 33 0.21 -18.68 -6.02
C ASP A 33 0.84 -17.47 -6.72
N LYS A 34 2.04 -17.10 -6.27
CA LYS A 34 2.80 -15.95 -6.81
C LYS A 34 3.40 -16.21 -8.18
N SER A 35 3.56 -17.47 -8.58
CA SER A 35 4.24 -17.86 -9.84
C SER A 35 3.53 -17.33 -11.09
N GLN A 36 2.25 -16.99 -10.96
CA GLN A 36 1.41 -16.49 -12.05
C GLN A 36 1.51 -14.99 -12.29
N PHE A 37 2.26 -14.25 -11.45
CA PHE A 37 2.26 -12.79 -11.47
C PHE A 37 3.66 -12.22 -11.68
N GLN A 38 3.72 -11.16 -12.51
CA GLN A 38 4.92 -10.38 -12.76
C GLN A 38 4.54 -8.90 -12.86
N VAL A 39 5.05 -8.09 -11.93
CA VAL A 39 4.88 -6.63 -11.98
C VAL A 39 5.63 -6.07 -13.20
N GLY A 40 4.96 -5.20 -13.95
CA GLY A 40 5.43 -4.71 -15.24
C GLY A 40 5.20 -5.67 -16.43
N GLY A 41 4.76 -6.90 -16.15
CA GLY A 41 4.38 -7.89 -17.14
C GLY A 41 2.86 -8.03 -17.26
N ASN A 42 2.27 -8.79 -16.34
CA ASN A 42 0.81 -8.99 -16.31
C ASN A 42 0.10 -8.26 -15.16
N LEU A 43 0.85 -7.52 -14.34
CA LEU A 43 0.37 -6.56 -13.35
C LEU A 43 1.10 -5.22 -13.54
N ALA A 44 0.46 -4.10 -13.19
CA ALA A 44 1.05 -2.75 -13.28
C ALA A 44 1.65 -2.46 -14.66
N ASN A 45 0.94 -2.78 -15.72
CA ASN A 45 1.45 -2.68 -17.08
C ASN A 45 0.90 -1.50 -17.89
N ALA A 46 0.16 -0.57 -17.26
CA ALA A 46 -0.18 0.69 -17.88
C ALA A 46 1.09 1.47 -18.24
N GLN A 47 1.13 1.96 -19.49
CA GLN A 47 2.33 2.64 -19.99
C GLN A 47 2.55 3.96 -19.26
N GLY A 48 3.78 4.19 -18.82
CA GLY A 48 4.15 5.39 -18.09
C GLY A 48 5.66 5.50 -17.90
N LYS A 49 6.10 6.63 -17.37
CA LYS A 49 7.52 6.91 -17.12
C LYS A 49 7.70 7.54 -15.75
N VAL A 50 8.77 7.18 -15.06
CA VAL A 50 9.25 7.92 -13.90
C VAL A 50 9.80 9.25 -14.39
N ILE A 51 9.15 10.34 -14.01
CA ILE A 51 9.48 11.71 -14.47
C ILE A 51 10.18 12.53 -13.40
N PHE A 52 10.15 12.06 -12.15
CA PHE A 52 10.82 12.68 -11.02
C PHE A 52 11.20 11.61 -9.99
N ARG A 53 12.29 11.83 -9.28
CA ARG A 53 12.76 10.98 -8.18
C ARG A 53 13.41 11.83 -7.11
N ASN A 54 13.16 11.48 -5.86
CA ASN A 54 13.92 11.94 -4.70
C ASN A 54 14.29 10.74 -3.81
N GLU A 55 14.73 11.00 -2.57
CA GLU A 55 15.12 9.97 -1.61
C GLU A 55 13.97 9.07 -1.13
N LEU A 56 12.71 9.49 -1.29
CA LEU A 56 11.53 8.83 -0.75
C LEU A 56 10.55 8.33 -1.82
N ILE A 57 10.44 9.01 -2.96
CA ILE A 57 9.47 8.67 -4.01
C ILE A 57 10.07 8.62 -5.41
N GLU A 58 9.42 7.86 -6.26
CA GLU A 58 9.40 8.03 -7.71
C GLU A 58 8.01 8.50 -8.13
N LEU A 59 7.94 9.54 -8.96
CA LEU A 59 6.68 10.01 -9.52
C LEU A 59 6.51 9.49 -10.93
N ILE A 60 5.46 8.71 -11.14
CA ILE A 60 5.14 8.09 -12.42
C ILE A 60 4.10 8.95 -13.12
N GLN A 61 4.39 9.40 -14.35
CA GLN A 61 3.41 9.98 -15.27
C GLN A 61 2.99 8.90 -16.25
N TYR A 62 1.69 8.67 -16.36
CA TYR A 62 1.13 7.70 -17.31
C TYR A 62 0.90 8.34 -18.69
N GLU A 63 1.08 7.53 -19.72
CA GLU A 63 0.92 7.99 -21.11
C GLU A 63 -0.57 8.26 -21.41
N PRO A 64 -0.88 9.39 -22.09
CA PRO A 64 -2.25 9.71 -22.44
C PRO A 64 -2.81 8.72 -23.47
N MET A 65 -4.07 8.37 -23.32
CA MET A 65 -4.80 7.53 -24.28
C MET A 65 -5.69 8.34 -25.24
N THR A 66 -5.68 9.67 -25.12
CA THR A 66 -6.47 10.61 -25.93
C THR A 66 -5.54 11.60 -26.62
N LYS A 67 -5.99 12.20 -27.74
CA LYS A 67 -5.22 13.21 -28.50
C LYS A 67 -5.06 14.51 -27.72
N GLU A 68 -6.07 14.85 -26.95
CA GLU A 68 -6.10 16.04 -26.09
C GLU A 68 -6.34 15.60 -24.66
N VAL A 69 -5.83 16.34 -23.70
CA VAL A 69 -5.98 16.07 -22.27
C VAL A 69 -6.58 17.27 -21.56
N HIS A 70 -7.21 17.01 -20.41
CA HIS A 70 -7.72 18.06 -19.54
C HIS A 70 -6.56 18.93 -19.03
N GLU A 71 -6.82 20.23 -18.85
CA GLU A 71 -5.83 21.19 -18.38
C GLU A 71 -5.28 20.86 -16.98
N ILE A 72 -6.16 20.41 -16.08
CA ILE A 72 -5.80 20.12 -14.69
C ILE A 72 -5.47 18.64 -14.56
N PRO A 73 -4.22 18.28 -14.17
CA PRO A 73 -3.81 16.90 -13.99
C PRO A 73 -4.31 16.31 -12.66
N ILE A 74 -4.28 14.99 -12.57
CA ILE A 74 -4.57 14.25 -11.34
C ILE A 74 -3.25 13.79 -10.71
N VAL A 75 -3.07 14.04 -9.42
CA VAL A 75 -1.96 13.51 -8.60
C VAL A 75 -2.51 12.55 -7.57
N ILE A 76 -2.03 11.31 -7.58
CA ILE A 76 -2.51 10.26 -6.69
C ILE A 76 -1.44 9.91 -5.66
N THR A 77 -1.85 9.95 -4.39
CA THR A 77 -1.05 9.52 -3.23
C THR A 77 -1.57 8.16 -2.74
N PRO A 78 -0.96 7.04 -3.15
CA PRO A 78 -1.33 5.72 -2.67
C PRO A 78 -0.75 5.45 -1.28
N PRO A 79 -1.16 4.35 -0.61
CA PRO A 79 -0.56 3.94 0.66
C PRO A 79 0.93 3.62 0.48
N TRP A 80 1.70 3.77 1.56
CA TRP A 80 3.12 3.36 1.61
C TRP A 80 3.33 1.99 2.25
N ILE A 81 2.30 1.39 2.84
CA ILE A 81 2.37 0.04 3.42
C ILE A 81 2.33 -1.08 2.38
N ASN A 82 1.86 -0.76 1.17
CA ASN A 82 1.83 -1.63 0.00
C ASN A 82 2.27 -0.85 -1.24
N LYS A 83 2.46 -1.56 -2.34
CA LYS A 83 2.86 -0.98 -3.63
C LYS A 83 1.73 -0.21 -4.30
N PHE A 84 2.09 0.83 -5.05
CA PHE A 84 1.17 1.72 -5.77
C PHE A 84 0.24 1.01 -6.76
N TYR A 85 0.62 -0.17 -7.26
CA TYR A 85 -0.06 -0.83 -8.36
C TYR A 85 -1.41 -1.48 -8.01
N ILE A 86 -1.89 -1.35 -6.78
CA ILE A 86 -3.32 -1.60 -6.48
C ILE A 86 -4.22 -0.79 -7.42
N LEU A 87 -3.76 0.38 -7.84
CA LEU A 87 -4.48 1.28 -8.75
C LEU A 87 -4.27 0.92 -10.23
N ASP A 88 -3.45 -0.09 -10.51
CA ASP A 88 -3.15 -0.60 -11.85
C ASP A 88 -2.90 -2.12 -11.85
N LEU A 89 -3.80 -2.89 -11.26
CA LEU A 89 -3.62 -4.35 -11.15
C LEU A 89 -3.60 -5.03 -12.52
N LYS A 90 -4.67 -4.85 -13.31
CA LYS A 90 -4.83 -5.39 -14.66
C LYS A 90 -5.65 -4.41 -15.50
N PRO A 91 -5.63 -4.49 -16.83
CA PRO A 91 -6.36 -3.52 -17.68
C PRO A 91 -7.83 -3.31 -17.29
N LYS A 92 -8.55 -4.37 -16.95
CA LYS A 92 -9.95 -4.29 -16.50
C LYS A 92 -10.12 -3.90 -15.02
N LYS A 93 -9.04 -3.79 -14.28
CA LYS A 93 -8.98 -3.44 -12.86
C LYS A 93 -7.97 -2.33 -12.62
N SER A 94 -7.82 -1.42 -13.58
CA SER A 94 -6.90 -0.28 -13.51
C SER A 94 -7.69 1.02 -13.38
N PHE A 95 -7.59 1.65 -12.22
CA PHE A 95 -8.11 2.98 -11.99
C PHE A 95 -7.36 4.01 -12.83
N VAL A 96 -6.04 3.83 -12.95
CA VAL A 96 -5.18 4.67 -13.78
C VAL A 96 -5.60 4.65 -15.26
N LEU A 97 -5.74 3.46 -15.86
CA LEU A 97 -6.17 3.33 -17.25
C LEU A 97 -7.56 3.94 -17.48
N ASN A 98 -8.46 3.82 -16.51
CA ASN A 98 -9.76 4.46 -16.59
C ASN A 98 -9.62 5.99 -16.69
N LEU A 99 -8.80 6.60 -15.85
CA LEU A 99 -8.59 8.06 -15.85
C LEU A 99 -7.91 8.55 -17.14
N VAL A 100 -6.82 7.90 -17.59
CA VAL A 100 -6.12 8.32 -18.81
C VAL A 100 -6.97 8.11 -20.06
N SER A 101 -7.85 7.10 -20.06
CA SER A 101 -8.80 6.89 -21.18
C SER A 101 -9.86 7.99 -21.27
N GLN A 102 -10.12 8.70 -20.18
CA GLN A 102 -11.02 9.86 -20.12
C GLN A 102 -10.30 11.19 -20.37
N GLY A 103 -9.02 11.16 -20.73
CA GLY A 103 -8.25 12.36 -21.09
C GLY A 103 -7.59 13.06 -19.89
N TYR A 104 -7.47 12.44 -18.74
CA TYR A 104 -6.70 13.03 -17.65
C TYR A 104 -5.21 12.71 -17.79
N THR A 105 -4.36 13.70 -17.52
CA THR A 105 -2.94 13.47 -17.22
C THR A 105 -2.83 12.97 -15.79
N VAL A 106 -2.31 11.77 -15.59
CA VAL A 106 -2.28 11.11 -14.27
C VAL A 106 -0.85 10.93 -13.79
N PHE A 107 -0.61 11.37 -12.55
CA PHE A 107 0.63 11.14 -11.81
C PHE A 107 0.36 10.27 -10.59
N VAL A 108 1.20 9.27 -10.35
CA VAL A 108 1.09 8.39 -9.19
C VAL A 108 2.42 8.34 -8.45
N ILE A 109 2.38 8.50 -7.15
CA ILE A 109 3.54 8.32 -6.28
C ILE A 109 3.83 6.81 -6.15
N SER A 110 5.07 6.42 -6.40
CA SER A 110 5.64 5.13 -6.01
C SER A 110 6.58 5.34 -4.84
N TRP A 111 6.21 4.82 -3.67
CA TRP A 111 7.02 4.96 -2.47
C TRP A 111 8.23 4.02 -2.52
N LYS A 112 9.38 4.55 -2.13
CA LYS A 112 10.58 3.73 -1.95
C LYS A 112 10.38 2.77 -0.79
N ASN A 113 10.79 1.51 -0.97
CA ASN A 113 10.81 0.56 0.14
C ASN A 113 11.93 0.93 1.12
N PRO A 114 11.63 1.28 2.38
CA PRO A 114 12.62 1.78 3.32
C PRO A 114 13.76 0.81 3.61
N THR A 115 14.95 1.37 3.78
CA THR A 115 16.15 0.68 4.23
C THR A 115 16.54 1.11 5.65
N LYS A 116 17.53 0.47 6.25
CA LYS A 116 18.01 0.80 7.60
C LYS A 116 18.47 2.25 7.73
N GLU A 117 19.04 2.80 6.67
CA GLU A 117 19.52 4.18 6.61
C GLU A 117 18.37 5.20 6.70
N MET A 118 17.18 4.79 6.30
CA MET A 118 15.97 5.62 6.34
C MET A 118 15.25 5.61 7.70
N ARG A 119 15.83 5.03 8.74
CA ARG A 119 15.20 4.90 10.07
C ARG A 119 14.66 6.20 10.64
N ASN A 120 15.32 7.31 10.36
CA ASN A 120 14.96 8.64 10.84
C ASN A 120 13.99 9.39 9.92
N THR A 121 13.56 8.78 8.81
CA THR A 121 12.54 9.38 7.93
C THR A 121 11.23 9.55 8.71
N SER A 122 10.78 10.79 8.80
CA SER A 122 9.64 11.21 9.62
C SER A 122 8.33 11.29 8.82
N MET A 123 7.23 11.51 9.50
CA MET A 123 5.95 11.82 8.85
C MET A 123 6.01 13.14 8.07
N ASP A 124 6.77 14.13 8.57
CA ASP A 124 6.98 15.40 7.86
C ASP A 124 7.77 15.21 6.56
N ASP A 125 8.72 14.28 6.54
CA ASP A 125 9.43 13.90 5.30
C ASP A 125 8.47 13.24 4.30
N TYR A 126 7.60 12.33 4.77
CA TYR A 126 6.56 11.74 3.93
C TYR A 126 5.63 12.80 3.36
N LEU A 127 5.24 13.79 4.14
CA LEU A 127 4.40 14.90 3.71
C LEU A 127 5.09 15.77 2.66
N SER A 128 6.29 16.24 2.97
CA SER A 128 7.01 17.25 2.18
C SER A 128 7.61 16.67 0.91
N LEU A 129 8.24 15.49 0.98
CA LEU A 129 8.88 14.81 -0.15
C LEU A 129 7.90 13.98 -0.98
N GLY A 130 6.74 13.63 -0.42
CA GLY A 130 5.66 12.89 -1.07
C GLY A 130 4.66 13.80 -1.77
N PRO A 131 3.43 13.95 -1.23
CA PRO A 131 2.35 14.65 -1.93
C PRO A 131 2.64 16.11 -2.25
N LEU A 132 3.26 16.86 -1.35
CA LEU A 132 3.57 18.29 -1.62
C LEU A 132 4.55 18.41 -2.79
N LYS A 133 5.60 17.59 -2.84
CA LYS A 133 6.54 17.59 -3.95
C LYS A 133 5.92 17.05 -5.25
N ALA A 134 5.10 16.03 -5.18
CA ALA A 134 4.41 15.49 -6.36
C ALA A 134 3.47 16.52 -7.00
N ILE A 135 2.73 17.28 -6.19
CA ILE A 135 1.86 18.38 -6.64
C ILE A 135 2.69 19.47 -7.33
N GLU A 136 3.80 19.90 -6.70
CA GLU A 136 4.71 20.88 -7.28
C GLU A 136 5.23 20.44 -8.66
N VAL A 137 5.75 19.23 -8.76
CA VAL A 137 6.33 18.66 -10.00
C VAL A 137 5.26 18.51 -11.08
N ALA A 138 4.07 18.00 -10.75
CA ALA A 138 2.98 17.86 -11.69
C ALA A 138 2.55 19.20 -12.29
N LYS A 139 2.46 20.25 -11.48
CA LYS A 139 2.16 21.63 -11.95
C LYS A 139 3.22 22.16 -12.89
N VAL A 140 4.50 21.93 -12.59
CA VAL A 140 5.61 22.39 -13.43
C VAL A 140 5.57 21.70 -14.79
N ILE A 141 5.37 20.39 -14.82
CA ILE A 141 5.34 19.60 -16.07
C ILE A 141 4.16 19.97 -16.95
N THR A 142 2.96 20.08 -16.37
CA THR A 142 1.73 20.35 -17.11
C THR A 142 1.51 21.85 -17.37
N LYS A 143 2.26 22.73 -16.68
CA LYS A 143 2.04 24.17 -16.65
C LYS A 143 0.66 24.57 -16.09
N SER A 144 -0.02 23.63 -15.45
CA SER A 144 -1.29 23.90 -14.77
C SER A 144 -1.04 24.66 -13.46
N LYS A 145 -1.95 25.56 -13.11
CA LYS A 145 -1.89 26.27 -11.82
C LYS A 145 -2.31 25.39 -10.65
N GLN A 146 -3.13 24.38 -10.92
CA GLN A 146 -3.75 23.52 -9.91
C GLN A 146 -3.68 22.06 -10.34
N VAL A 147 -3.92 21.15 -9.39
CA VAL A 147 -4.12 19.71 -9.61
C VAL A 147 -5.43 19.25 -8.97
N HIS A 148 -5.99 18.14 -9.46
CA HIS A 148 -6.89 17.30 -8.71
C HIS A 148 -6.05 16.35 -7.87
N ALA A 149 -6.30 16.27 -6.56
CA ALA A 149 -5.54 15.39 -5.67
C ALA A 149 -6.39 14.18 -5.26
N VAL A 150 -5.81 12.99 -5.33
CA VAL A 150 -6.50 11.76 -4.90
C VAL A 150 -5.64 11.05 -3.85
N GLY A 151 -6.21 10.79 -2.69
CA GLY A 151 -5.58 10.00 -1.63
C GLY A 151 -6.27 8.66 -1.45
N TYR A 152 -5.50 7.57 -1.39
CA TYR A 152 -6.03 6.24 -1.18
C TYR A 152 -5.52 5.64 0.13
N CYS A 153 -6.45 5.15 0.98
CA CYS A 153 -6.16 4.54 2.27
C CYS A 153 -5.29 5.47 3.15
N ILE A 154 -4.21 5.00 3.75
CA ILE A 154 -3.28 5.82 4.55
C ILE A 154 -2.61 6.94 3.73
N GLY A 155 -2.48 6.79 2.41
CA GLY A 155 -2.07 7.87 1.51
C GLY A 155 -3.08 9.02 1.48
N GLY A 156 -4.36 8.73 1.70
CA GLY A 156 -5.40 9.73 1.87
C GLY A 156 -5.28 10.47 3.21
N THR A 157 -4.92 9.78 4.28
CA THR A 157 -4.62 10.41 5.58
C THR A 157 -3.48 11.42 5.44
N LEU A 158 -2.40 11.04 4.74
CA LEU A 158 -1.29 11.94 4.45
C LEU A 158 -1.72 13.12 3.55
N LEU A 159 -2.58 12.85 2.55
CA LEU A 159 -3.12 13.91 1.69
C LEU A 159 -3.98 14.88 2.50
N ALA A 160 -4.78 14.43 3.47
CA ALA A 160 -5.55 15.31 4.34
C ALA A 160 -4.63 16.26 5.15
N SER A 161 -3.51 15.73 5.67
CA SER A 161 -2.47 16.53 6.33
C SER A 161 -1.82 17.52 5.35
N ALA A 162 -1.57 17.09 4.10
CA ALA A 162 -1.07 17.98 3.04
C ALA A 162 -2.07 19.11 2.75
N MET A 163 -3.37 18.81 2.69
CA MET A 163 -4.39 19.83 2.46
C MET A 163 -4.48 20.84 3.61
N ALA A 164 -4.34 20.40 4.86
CA ALA A 164 -4.26 21.31 6.00
C ALA A 164 -3.06 22.27 5.87
N SER A 165 -1.89 21.75 5.51
CA SER A 165 -0.68 22.56 5.25
C SER A 165 -0.86 23.51 4.06
N LEU A 166 -1.39 23.03 2.93
CA LEU A 166 -1.57 23.82 1.70
C LEU A 166 -2.60 24.95 1.86
N ASN A 167 -3.58 24.80 2.75
CA ASN A 167 -4.58 25.84 3.01
C ASN A 167 -4.12 26.88 4.06
N HIS A 168 -2.93 26.73 4.65
CA HIS A 168 -2.39 27.75 5.51
C HIS A 168 -2.07 29.02 4.69
N PRO A 169 -2.49 30.23 5.14
CA PRO A 169 -2.32 31.47 4.37
C PRO A 169 -0.87 31.75 3.94
N ASP A 170 0.09 31.40 4.79
CA ASP A 170 1.51 31.64 4.54
C ASP A 170 2.18 30.54 3.69
N ASN A 171 1.46 29.50 3.29
CA ASN A 171 2.02 28.46 2.45
C ASN A 171 2.14 28.95 1.01
N PRO A 172 3.35 28.95 0.40
CA PRO A 172 3.57 29.42 -0.96
C PRO A 172 2.85 28.56 -2.03
N GLN A 173 2.41 27.36 -1.67
CA GLN A 173 1.62 26.49 -2.54
C GLN A 173 0.11 26.57 -2.27
N ASN A 174 -0.35 27.54 -1.47
CA ASN A 174 -1.79 27.75 -1.25
C ASN A 174 -2.53 27.90 -2.58
N GLY A 175 -3.68 27.24 -2.70
CA GLY A 175 -4.45 27.19 -3.94
C GLY A 175 -3.92 26.27 -5.05
N SER A 176 -2.90 25.46 -4.77
CA SER A 176 -2.35 24.47 -5.73
C SER A 176 -3.26 23.30 -6.01
N VAL A 177 -4.21 23.01 -5.14
CA VAL A 177 -5.18 21.93 -5.31
C VAL A 177 -6.56 22.53 -5.56
N LYS A 178 -7.19 22.13 -6.67
CA LYS A 178 -8.53 22.58 -7.03
C LYS A 178 -9.60 21.87 -6.21
N ASP A 179 -9.48 20.56 -6.16
CA ASP A 179 -10.32 19.67 -5.37
C ASP A 179 -9.53 18.41 -5.00
N TRP A 180 -10.02 17.70 -4.02
CA TRP A 180 -9.38 16.48 -3.53
C TRP A 180 -10.41 15.40 -3.20
N THR A 181 -10.02 14.15 -3.42
CA THR A 181 -10.85 12.96 -3.23
C THR A 181 -10.14 11.98 -2.32
N LEU A 182 -10.82 11.50 -1.31
CA LEU A 182 -10.34 10.46 -0.40
C LEU A 182 -11.05 9.14 -0.67
N LEU A 183 -10.28 8.10 -0.93
CA LEU A 183 -10.78 6.75 -1.18
C LEU A 183 -10.41 5.85 0.00
N THR A 184 -11.40 5.25 0.67
CA THR A 184 -11.19 4.32 1.80
C THR A 184 -10.19 4.85 2.85
N THR A 185 -10.32 6.12 3.20
CA THR A 185 -9.37 6.87 4.04
C THR A 185 -9.92 7.09 5.43
N LEU A 186 -9.08 6.91 6.43
CA LEU A 186 -9.34 7.29 7.81
C LEU A 186 -8.72 8.66 8.09
N VAL A 187 -9.50 9.61 8.57
CA VAL A 187 -9.04 10.98 8.92
C VAL A 187 -9.37 11.34 10.37
N GLU A 188 -10.05 10.46 11.06
CA GLU A 188 -10.38 10.52 12.47
C GLU A 188 -10.11 9.14 13.07
N PHE A 189 -9.42 9.06 14.19
CA PHE A 189 -8.83 7.84 14.73
C PHE A 189 -9.37 7.44 16.11
N GLU A 190 -10.31 8.21 16.66
CA GLU A 190 -10.95 7.91 17.95
C GLU A 190 -11.60 6.52 17.98
N ARG A 191 -12.05 6.05 16.81
CA ARG A 191 -12.68 4.76 16.64
C ARG A 191 -12.00 3.91 15.58
N PRO A 192 -10.79 3.43 15.86
CA PRO A 192 -9.99 2.70 14.87
C PRO A 192 -10.47 1.27 14.58
N GLY A 193 -11.61 0.86 15.16
CA GLY A 193 -12.15 -0.48 15.03
C GLY A 193 -11.28 -1.54 15.73
N GLU A 194 -11.20 -2.72 15.15
CA GLU A 194 -10.47 -3.85 15.72
C GLU A 194 -8.96 -3.58 15.89
N LEU A 195 -8.39 -2.66 15.11
CA LEU A 195 -6.99 -2.24 15.25
C LEU A 195 -6.68 -1.66 16.62
N GLY A 196 -7.65 -0.97 17.25
CA GLY A 196 -7.49 -0.42 18.59
C GLY A 196 -7.13 -1.46 19.66
N SER A 197 -7.50 -2.73 19.45
CA SER A 197 -7.15 -3.80 20.39
C SER A 197 -5.66 -4.12 20.43
N PHE A 198 -4.90 -3.75 19.38
CA PHE A 198 -3.45 -3.95 19.28
C PHE A 198 -2.65 -2.71 19.66
N ILE A 199 -3.33 -1.56 19.85
CA ILE A 199 -2.67 -0.27 20.08
C ILE A 199 -2.82 0.11 21.55
N ASN A 200 -1.80 -0.14 22.30
CA ASN A 200 -1.60 0.26 23.69
C ASN A 200 -0.11 0.50 23.93
N GLU A 201 0.23 1.13 25.05
CA GLU A 201 1.62 1.53 25.35
C GLU A 201 2.58 0.33 25.31
N GLU A 202 2.25 -0.80 25.95
CA GLU A 202 3.09 -1.99 26.02
C GLU A 202 3.36 -2.58 24.61
N SER A 203 2.32 -2.68 23.77
CA SER A 203 2.44 -3.19 22.39
C SER A 203 3.31 -2.27 21.54
N LEU A 204 3.20 -0.95 21.73
CA LEU A 204 3.98 0.02 20.99
C LEU A 204 5.45 0.01 21.43
N GLU A 205 5.74 -0.03 22.72
CA GLU A 205 7.10 -0.16 23.24
C GLU A 205 7.80 -1.41 22.69
N TYR A 206 7.11 -2.56 22.68
CA TYR A 206 7.62 -3.79 22.09
C TYR A 206 7.93 -3.65 20.61
N LEU A 207 7.02 -3.02 19.85
CA LEU A 207 7.20 -2.80 18.41
C LEU A 207 8.37 -1.85 18.14
N GLU A 208 8.51 -0.79 18.93
CA GLU A 208 9.61 0.17 18.85
C GLU A 208 10.95 -0.50 19.17
N GLU A 209 10.99 -1.39 20.16
CA GLU A 209 12.20 -2.20 20.43
C GLU A 209 12.57 -3.08 19.24
N LEU A 210 11.61 -3.73 18.59
CA LEU A 210 11.86 -4.50 17.38
C LEU A 210 12.41 -3.62 16.24
N MET A 211 11.78 -2.47 15.99
CA MET A 211 12.21 -1.55 14.94
C MET A 211 13.58 -0.93 15.23
N SER A 212 13.93 -0.68 16.49
CA SER A 212 15.22 -0.10 16.87
C SER A 212 16.43 -0.94 16.44
N LYS A 213 16.26 -2.26 16.35
CA LYS A 213 17.31 -3.21 15.96
C LYS A 213 17.66 -3.14 14.47
N GLN A 214 16.64 -2.93 13.62
CA GLN A 214 16.78 -2.96 12.16
C GLN A 214 16.48 -1.63 11.46
N GLY A 215 15.85 -0.67 12.14
CA GLY A 215 15.55 0.67 11.64
C GLY A 215 14.21 0.80 10.89
N TYR A 216 13.41 -0.25 10.85
CA TYR A 216 12.12 -0.26 10.17
C TYR A 216 11.22 -1.39 10.69
N LEU A 217 9.93 -1.32 10.41
CA LEU A 217 9.01 -2.46 10.52
C LEU A 217 9.04 -3.25 9.22
N GLU A 218 9.20 -4.57 9.30
CA GLU A 218 9.09 -5.45 8.13
C GLU A 218 7.65 -5.52 7.60
N GLY A 219 7.50 -5.52 6.28
CA GLY A 219 6.19 -5.63 5.65
C GLY A 219 5.42 -6.90 6.03
N SER A 220 6.13 -8.02 6.23
CA SER A 220 5.52 -9.27 6.69
C SER A 220 4.92 -9.17 8.09
N GLN A 221 5.51 -8.40 9.00
CA GLN A 221 4.98 -8.18 10.35
C GLN A 221 3.65 -7.41 10.28
N MET A 222 3.56 -6.38 9.44
CA MET A 222 2.31 -5.66 9.18
C MET A 222 1.27 -6.59 8.54
N GLY A 223 1.66 -7.37 7.53
CA GLY A 223 0.79 -8.34 6.88
C GLY A 223 0.21 -9.36 7.88
N ASN A 224 1.03 -9.85 8.81
CA ASN A 224 0.60 -10.81 9.83
C ASN A 224 -0.40 -10.17 10.82
N THR A 225 -0.18 -8.92 11.23
CA THR A 225 -1.14 -8.18 12.06
C THR A 225 -2.49 -8.05 11.34
N MET A 226 -2.50 -7.70 10.05
CA MET A 226 -3.73 -7.63 9.25
C MET A 226 -4.45 -8.98 9.13
N ARG A 227 -3.70 -10.09 9.04
CA ARG A 227 -4.29 -11.45 9.04
C ARG A 227 -4.98 -11.77 10.36
N MET A 228 -4.42 -11.31 11.49
CA MET A 228 -4.99 -11.52 12.83
C MET A 228 -6.29 -10.76 13.07
N LEU A 229 -6.55 -9.67 12.34
CA LEU A 229 -7.82 -8.95 12.40
C LEU A 229 -8.99 -9.76 11.82
N ARG A 230 -8.72 -10.67 10.90
CA ARG A 230 -9.73 -11.55 10.27
C ARG A 230 -9.22 -12.99 10.15
N PRO A 231 -8.96 -13.67 11.27
CA PRO A 231 -8.32 -14.98 11.27
C PRO A 231 -9.11 -16.05 10.53
N ASP A 232 -10.44 -16.01 10.58
CA ASP A 232 -11.29 -16.99 9.89
C ASP A 232 -11.07 -16.98 8.38
N GLY A 233 -11.05 -15.80 7.76
CA GLY A 233 -10.88 -15.63 6.32
C GLY A 233 -9.43 -15.64 5.85
N LEU A 234 -8.47 -15.20 6.68
CA LEU A 234 -7.09 -14.95 6.26
C LEU A 234 -6.08 -15.96 6.84
N ILE A 235 -6.49 -16.80 7.81
CA ILE A 235 -5.66 -17.85 8.38
C ILE A 235 -6.37 -19.19 8.28
N TRP A 236 -7.51 -19.36 8.96
CA TRP A 236 -8.18 -20.66 9.06
C TRP A 236 -8.71 -21.18 7.72
N HIS A 237 -9.21 -20.30 6.86
CA HIS A 237 -9.64 -20.67 5.51
C HIS A 237 -8.48 -21.34 4.74
N TYR A 238 -7.30 -20.75 4.76
CA TYR A 238 -6.13 -21.29 4.07
C TYR A 238 -5.55 -22.50 4.78
N PHE A 239 -5.53 -22.52 6.10
CA PHE A 239 -5.15 -23.69 6.88
C PHE A 239 -5.94 -24.93 6.46
N VAL A 240 -7.25 -24.82 6.41
CA VAL A 240 -8.14 -25.93 6.02
C VAL A 240 -7.92 -26.34 4.56
N ASN A 241 -7.88 -25.37 3.65
CA ASN A 241 -7.75 -25.68 2.22
C ASN A 241 -6.36 -26.22 1.87
N ASN A 242 -5.29 -25.58 2.35
CA ASN A 242 -3.93 -25.94 1.98
C ASN A 242 -3.45 -27.18 2.72
N TYR A 243 -3.74 -27.33 4.01
CA TYR A 243 -3.18 -28.42 4.82
C TYR A 243 -4.11 -29.62 4.93
N LEU A 244 -5.42 -29.41 5.15
CA LEU A 244 -6.34 -30.53 5.31
C LEU A 244 -6.86 -31.05 3.97
N PHE A 245 -7.09 -30.17 2.99
CA PHE A 245 -7.53 -30.57 1.66
C PHE A 245 -6.37 -30.70 0.64
N GLY A 246 -5.15 -30.29 0.99
CA GLY A 246 -3.98 -30.38 0.12
C GLY A 246 -4.09 -29.54 -1.16
N LYS A 247 -4.90 -28.46 -1.14
CA LYS A 247 -5.07 -27.58 -2.28
C LYS A 247 -3.89 -26.61 -2.41
N GLN A 248 -3.60 -26.20 -3.63
CA GLN A 248 -2.69 -25.09 -3.89
C GLN A 248 -3.42 -23.76 -3.71
N PRO A 249 -2.73 -22.71 -3.22
CA PRO A 249 -3.30 -21.36 -3.15
C PRO A 249 -3.76 -20.88 -4.54
N PRO A 250 -4.88 -20.16 -4.63
CA PRO A 250 -5.36 -19.63 -5.91
C PRO A 250 -4.50 -18.47 -6.41
N PRO A 251 -4.33 -18.29 -7.74
CA PRO A 251 -3.64 -17.14 -8.30
C PRO A 251 -4.57 -15.91 -8.36
N VAL A 252 -4.73 -15.22 -7.24
CA VAL A 252 -5.55 -13.99 -7.14
C VAL A 252 -4.66 -12.75 -7.10
N ASP A 253 -4.85 -11.86 -8.06
CA ASP A 253 -4.04 -10.64 -8.24
C ASP A 253 -4.06 -9.70 -7.03
N LEU A 254 -5.22 -9.53 -6.41
CA LEU A 254 -5.36 -8.71 -5.19
C LEU A 254 -4.58 -9.30 -4.01
N LEU A 255 -4.57 -10.62 -3.86
CA LEU A 255 -3.82 -11.31 -2.81
C LEU A 255 -2.31 -11.24 -3.06
N PHE A 256 -1.88 -11.29 -4.33
CA PHE A 256 -0.49 -11.05 -4.70
C PHE A 256 -0.03 -9.65 -4.28
N TRP A 257 -0.82 -8.61 -4.62
CA TRP A 257 -0.53 -7.25 -4.21
C TRP A 257 -0.51 -7.10 -2.68
N ASN A 258 -1.46 -7.69 -1.98
CA ASN A 258 -1.54 -7.63 -0.52
C ASN A 258 -0.31 -8.25 0.17
N ASP A 259 0.27 -9.27 -0.44
CA ASP A 259 1.46 -9.96 0.06
C ASP A 259 2.78 -9.24 -0.35
N ASP A 260 2.72 -8.29 -1.29
CA ASP A 260 3.84 -7.41 -1.69
C ASP A 260 3.89 -6.15 -0.80
N ALA A 261 3.92 -6.35 0.50
CA ALA A 261 3.98 -5.29 1.49
C ALA A 261 5.36 -4.60 1.51
N THR A 262 5.36 -3.34 1.93
CA THR A 262 6.58 -2.54 2.10
C THR A 262 6.94 -2.39 3.57
N ARG A 263 8.20 -2.05 3.82
CA ARG A 263 8.70 -1.66 5.14
C ARG A 263 8.19 -0.28 5.53
N MET A 264 8.28 0.03 6.80
CA MET A 264 7.97 1.37 7.32
C MET A 264 9.11 1.85 8.20
N PRO A 265 9.67 3.07 7.98
CA PRO A 265 10.75 3.61 8.78
C PRO A 265 10.36 3.69 10.25
N GLU A 266 11.30 3.38 11.14
CA GLU A 266 11.11 3.39 12.59
C GLU A 266 10.45 4.69 13.06
N LYS A 267 11.02 5.84 12.75
CA LYS A 267 10.53 7.13 13.23
C LYS A 267 9.12 7.47 12.73
N MET A 268 8.87 7.32 11.43
CA MET A 268 7.56 7.61 10.86
C MET A 268 6.49 6.68 11.42
N HIS A 269 6.79 5.38 11.52
CA HIS A 269 5.79 4.40 11.95
C HIS A 269 5.45 4.53 13.43
N SER A 270 6.45 4.76 14.29
CA SER A 270 6.23 5.05 15.71
C SER A 270 5.37 6.30 15.89
N PHE A 271 5.71 7.41 15.19
CA PHE A 271 4.89 8.62 15.20
C PHE A 271 3.44 8.35 14.77
N TYR A 272 3.24 7.60 13.67
CA TYR A 272 1.91 7.27 13.16
C TYR A 272 1.07 6.53 14.20
N LEU A 273 1.63 5.51 14.85
CA LEU A 273 0.90 4.72 15.85
C LEU A 273 0.64 5.52 17.14
N ARG A 274 1.61 6.32 17.59
CA ARG A 274 1.45 7.12 18.81
C ARG A 274 0.50 8.29 18.61
N GLU A 275 0.73 9.12 17.59
CA GLU A 275 0.01 10.39 17.44
C GLU A 275 -1.35 10.25 16.78
N TYR A 276 -1.54 9.27 15.89
CA TYR A 276 -2.82 9.09 15.24
C TYR A 276 -3.75 8.12 16.00
N TYR A 277 -3.20 7.09 16.65
CA TYR A 277 -4.03 6.06 17.29
C TYR A 277 -4.01 6.15 18.82
N LEU A 278 -2.83 6.25 19.44
CA LEU A 278 -2.75 6.15 20.90
C LEU A 278 -3.18 7.45 21.59
N ASN A 279 -2.71 8.60 21.09
CA ASN A 279 -2.91 9.93 21.67
C ASN A 279 -4.08 10.70 21.06
N ASN A 280 -4.79 10.11 20.11
CA ASN A 280 -5.89 10.77 19.40
C ASN A 280 -7.13 10.97 20.28
#